data_f678a055c336be2b807aabf9b7d806d2
#
_entry.id   f678a055c336be2b807aabf9b7d806d2
#
_cell.length_a   1.000
_cell.length_b   1.000
_cell.length_c   1.000
_cell.angle_alpha   90.00
_cell.angle_beta   90.00
_cell.angle_gamma   90.00
#
_symmetry.space_group_name_H-M   'P 1'
#
loop_
_entity.id
_entity.type
_entity.pdbx_description
1 polymer ?
#
loop_
_entity_poly.entity_id
_entity_poly.type
_entity_poly.pdbx_seq_one_letter_code
_entity_poly.pdbx_strand_id
1 'polypeptide(L)'
;RFDLMSNAYRPVYDAIQNFIKEFPVDGTTNAAVIGRLMNNVKLGYYPTDPDNISLILRGIQFPEGVTTNLFNPCCGCGKALRQLAQGNNCYAYGVELDESRAEEAQTRLHRVGFGSFFFSQVSHEAFHLLFLNPPYLSVLNESGNKSRHEKRFLIESLCHLMYGGLLVYVIPYYRLTPDICRVLVDNFEGLTVWRFTDSEFKKFKQIAVMGLRKRRADVPEDTLWLEKYTVDPAAIPSLTEIPENQYPLPAQPLEVKTFKGERFNEKELEQQLRSCDSFAQLMARSELDKGTKRPLLPLSISQIGLIGGSGMINGLIQCDAPHIIKGRIIKVTRTECEDRYASNGNHIGSEIHETISNKMIFNVLTPHGFRALT
;
A
#
# COMPACT_ATOMS: atom_id res chain seq x y z
N ARG A 1 1.81 23.62 10.70
CA ARG A 1 2.07 22.22 10.31
C ARG A 1 3.20 21.73 11.21
N PHE A 2 2.83 21.00 12.27
CA PHE A 2 3.84 20.33 13.10
C PHE A 2 4.41 19.19 12.27
N ASP A 3 5.72 19.17 12.09
CA ASP A 3 6.45 18.07 11.50
C ASP A 3 6.54 16.94 12.54
N LEU A 4 5.49 16.12 12.61
CA LEU A 4 5.38 14.95 13.48
C LEU A 4 6.38 13.84 13.10
N MET A 5 7.14 14.05 12.01
CA MET A 5 8.08 13.10 11.42
C MET A 5 9.52 13.36 11.87
N SER A 6 9.77 14.37 12.71
CA SER A 6 11.12 14.62 13.21
C SER A 6 11.57 13.49 14.15
N ASN A 7 12.83 13.07 14.03
CA ASN A 7 13.46 12.08 14.90
C ASN A 7 13.33 12.40 16.41
N ALA A 8 13.01 13.65 16.77
CA ALA A 8 12.80 14.09 18.14
C ALA A 8 11.54 13.47 18.81
N TYR A 9 10.50 13.11 18.03
CA TYR A 9 9.28 12.51 18.58
C TYR A 9 9.33 10.98 18.69
N ARG A 10 10.28 10.34 18.03
CA ARG A 10 10.42 8.87 18.02
C ARG A 10 10.65 8.31 19.43
N PRO A 11 11.55 8.86 20.27
CA PRO A 11 11.71 8.40 21.65
C PRO A 11 10.44 8.55 22.50
N VAL A 12 9.71 9.64 22.32
CA VAL A 12 8.44 9.87 23.05
C VAL A 12 7.39 8.84 22.62
N TYR A 13 7.30 8.55 21.34
CA TYR A 13 6.39 7.53 20.82
C TYR A 13 6.73 6.13 21.33
N ASP A 14 8.00 5.76 21.29
CA ASP A 14 8.46 4.45 21.76
C ASP A 14 8.26 4.31 23.28
N ALA A 15 8.48 5.38 24.04
CA ALA A 15 8.20 5.44 25.48
C ALA A 15 6.68 5.23 25.76
N ILE A 16 5.81 5.88 25.01
CA ILE A 16 4.36 5.72 25.16
C ILE A 16 3.92 4.31 24.72
N GLN A 17 4.50 3.73 23.67
CA GLN A 17 4.23 2.35 23.26
C GLN A 17 4.63 1.34 24.33
N ASN A 18 5.81 1.53 24.94
CA ASN A 18 6.27 0.69 26.05
C ASN A 18 5.37 0.86 27.27
N PHE A 19 4.99 2.09 27.62
CA PHE A 19 4.06 2.38 28.71
C PHE A 19 2.71 1.69 28.50
N ILE A 20 2.16 1.69 27.27
CA ILE A 20 0.90 0.98 26.95
C ILE A 20 1.05 -0.54 27.12
N LYS A 21 2.22 -1.12 26.78
CA LYS A 21 2.50 -2.55 26.98
C LYS A 21 2.59 -2.95 28.44
N GLU A 22 3.08 -2.05 29.28
CA GLU A 22 3.28 -2.28 30.71
C GLU A 22 2.03 -1.95 31.54
N PHE A 23 0.95 -1.44 30.93
CA PHE A 23 -0.24 -1.02 31.65
C PHE A 23 -0.95 -2.21 32.31
N PRO A 24 -1.30 -2.15 33.60
CA PRO A 24 -2.06 -3.22 34.26
C PRO A 24 -3.45 -3.39 33.67
N VAL A 25 -3.90 -4.64 33.61
CA VAL A 25 -5.07 -5.12 32.87
C VAL A 25 -6.41 -4.49 33.28
N ASP A 26 -6.48 -3.91 34.46
CA ASP A 26 -7.72 -3.31 35.01
C ASP A 26 -8.05 -1.93 34.41
N GLY A 27 -7.16 -1.38 33.61
CA GLY A 27 -7.30 -0.09 32.92
C GLY A 27 -7.74 -0.20 31.46
N THR A 28 -8.47 -1.22 31.04
CA THR A 28 -8.78 -1.54 29.64
C THR A 28 -9.42 -0.40 28.84
N THR A 29 -10.18 0.48 29.47
CA THR A 29 -10.82 1.62 28.82
C THR A 29 -9.80 2.70 28.42
N ASN A 30 -8.81 2.95 29.27
CA ASN A 30 -7.81 3.99 29.04
C ASN A 30 -6.77 3.56 27.99
N ALA A 31 -6.33 2.29 28.00
CA ALA A 31 -5.39 1.78 27.00
C ALA A 31 -6.01 1.79 25.58
N ALA A 32 -7.29 1.47 25.46
CA ALA A 32 -8.01 1.53 24.19
C ALA A 32 -8.19 2.98 23.68
N VAL A 33 -8.42 3.94 24.60
CA VAL A 33 -8.54 5.37 24.25
C VAL A 33 -7.19 5.93 23.82
N ILE A 34 -6.13 5.64 24.58
CA ILE A 34 -4.76 6.06 24.25
C ILE A 34 -4.32 5.41 22.92
N GLY A 35 -4.58 4.13 22.73
CA GLY A 35 -4.31 3.43 21.48
C GLY A 35 -5.05 4.04 20.28
N ARG A 36 -6.31 4.46 20.44
CA ARG A 36 -7.08 5.18 19.39
C ARG A 36 -6.48 6.55 19.08
N LEU A 37 -6.10 7.32 20.10
CA LEU A 37 -5.46 8.62 19.93
C LEU A 37 -4.12 8.50 19.20
N MET A 38 -3.31 7.52 19.57
CA MET A 38 -2.02 7.26 18.92
C MET A 38 -2.16 6.73 17.50
N ASN A 39 -3.18 5.90 17.23
CA ASN A 39 -3.48 5.43 15.89
C ASN A 39 -3.91 6.59 14.97
N ASN A 40 -4.69 7.55 15.50
CA ASN A 40 -5.05 8.76 14.76
C ASN A 40 -3.80 9.62 14.47
N VAL A 41 -2.85 9.68 15.40
CA VAL A 41 -1.60 10.45 15.25
C VAL A 41 -0.63 9.82 14.25
N LYS A 42 -0.62 8.48 14.10
CA LYS A 42 0.29 7.74 13.20
C LYS A 42 -0.42 6.94 12.10
N LEU A 43 -1.49 7.43 11.53
CA LEU A 43 -2.22 6.80 10.42
C LEU A 43 -2.75 5.39 10.76
N GLY A 44 -3.10 5.15 12.02
CA GLY A 44 -3.72 3.89 12.45
C GLY A 44 -2.79 2.68 12.48
N TYR A 45 -1.48 2.90 12.53
CA TYR A 45 -0.52 1.79 12.61
C TYR A 45 -0.58 1.07 13.96
N TYR A 46 -0.78 -0.24 13.89
CA TYR A 46 -0.79 -1.15 15.04
C TYR A 46 0.16 -2.32 14.76
N PRO A 47 1.36 -2.34 15.37
CA PRO A 47 2.27 -3.47 15.19
C PRO A 47 1.64 -4.75 15.76
N THR A 48 1.63 -5.82 14.97
CA THR A 48 1.19 -7.13 15.44
C THR A 48 2.23 -7.68 16.41
N ASP A 49 1.74 -8.25 17.51
CA ASP A 49 2.59 -8.85 18.53
C ASP A 49 3.41 -10.04 18.00
N PRO A 50 4.73 -10.11 18.25
CA PRO A 50 5.60 -11.17 17.71
C PRO A 50 5.24 -12.58 18.16
N ASP A 51 4.76 -12.77 19.39
CA ASP A 51 4.40 -14.09 19.89
C ASP A 51 3.19 -14.64 19.13
N ASN A 52 2.19 -13.80 18.86
CA ASN A 52 1.04 -14.17 18.04
C ASN A 52 1.42 -14.45 16.59
N ILE A 53 2.42 -13.74 16.02
CA ILE A 53 2.95 -14.06 14.68
C ILE A 53 3.64 -15.42 14.66
N SER A 54 4.39 -15.78 15.72
CA SER A 54 5.02 -17.11 15.83
C SER A 54 3.97 -18.23 15.88
N LEU A 55 2.85 -18.00 16.57
CA LEU A 55 1.75 -18.96 16.61
C LEU A 55 1.06 -19.10 15.23
N ILE A 56 0.84 -17.99 14.52
CA ILE A 56 0.32 -18.02 13.14
C ILE A 56 1.27 -18.81 12.25
N LEU A 57 2.57 -18.53 12.33
CA LEU A 57 3.59 -19.21 11.53
C LEU A 57 3.59 -20.72 11.74
N ARG A 58 3.39 -21.20 12.99
CA ARG A 58 3.27 -22.63 13.30
C ARG A 58 2.16 -23.32 12.53
N GLY A 59 1.04 -22.60 12.29
CA GLY A 59 -0.10 -23.13 11.54
C GLY A 59 0.11 -23.18 10.03
N ILE A 60 1.17 -22.59 9.48
CA ILE A 60 1.42 -22.49 8.05
C ILE A 60 2.42 -23.56 7.60
N GLN A 61 2.05 -24.32 6.56
CA GLN A 61 2.94 -25.29 5.93
C GLN A 61 3.50 -24.69 4.63
N PHE A 62 4.80 -24.42 4.62
CA PHE A 62 5.50 -23.93 3.42
C PHE A 62 5.91 -25.10 2.52
N PRO A 63 5.76 -24.96 1.18
CA PRO A 63 6.17 -26.01 0.25
C PRO A 63 7.71 -26.13 0.18
N GLU A 64 8.20 -27.35 0.06
CA GLU A 64 9.62 -27.60 -0.14
C GLU A 64 10.05 -27.27 -1.57
N GLY A 65 11.24 -26.70 -1.73
CA GLY A 65 11.86 -26.43 -3.02
C GLY A 65 11.21 -25.32 -3.87
N VAL A 66 10.16 -24.66 -3.38
CA VAL A 66 9.50 -23.57 -4.08
C VAL A 66 9.63 -22.27 -3.28
N THR A 67 10.00 -21.20 -3.98
CA THR A 67 9.99 -19.86 -3.36
C THR A 67 8.57 -19.34 -3.26
N THR A 68 8.13 -19.00 -2.05
CA THR A 68 6.79 -18.45 -1.80
C THR A 68 6.80 -16.93 -1.71
N ASN A 69 5.83 -16.28 -2.32
CA ASN A 69 5.65 -14.84 -2.26
C ASN A 69 4.62 -14.48 -1.18
N LEU A 70 5.03 -13.68 -0.21
CA LEU A 70 4.18 -13.16 0.87
C LEU A 70 3.87 -11.69 0.61
N PHE A 71 2.65 -11.26 0.84
CA PHE A 71 2.23 -9.89 0.62
C PHE A 71 1.52 -9.26 1.83
N ASN A 72 1.83 -7.98 2.09
CA ASN A 72 1.12 -7.16 3.06
C ASN A 72 0.90 -5.75 2.48
N PRO A 73 -0.34 -5.35 2.16
CA PRO A 73 -0.66 -4.04 1.58
C PRO A 73 -0.60 -2.87 2.59
N CYS A 74 -0.30 -3.14 3.86
CA CYS A 74 -0.14 -2.16 4.94
C CYS A 74 0.94 -2.63 5.93
N CYS A 75 2.16 -2.85 5.42
CA CYS A 75 3.19 -3.63 6.11
C CYS A 75 3.82 -2.95 7.34
N GLY A 76 3.55 -1.67 7.57
CA GLY A 76 4.21 -0.92 8.62
C GLY A 76 5.73 -0.96 8.46
N CYS A 77 6.44 -1.17 9.53
CA CYS A 77 7.91 -1.34 9.51
C CYS A 77 8.39 -2.73 9.03
N GLY A 78 7.50 -3.58 8.53
CA GLY A 78 7.82 -4.89 7.94
C GLY A 78 8.11 -6.02 8.93
N LYS A 79 8.08 -5.79 10.25
CA LYS A 79 8.48 -6.79 11.26
C LYS A 79 7.65 -8.06 11.19
N ALA A 80 6.32 -7.94 11.17
CA ALA A 80 5.40 -9.10 11.17
C ALA A 80 5.60 -9.96 9.91
N LEU A 81 5.66 -9.33 8.73
CA LEU A 81 5.86 -10.06 7.48
C LEU A 81 7.26 -10.68 7.39
N ARG A 82 8.29 -9.99 7.90
CA ARG A 82 9.65 -10.55 8.00
C ARG A 82 9.70 -11.78 8.88
N GLN A 83 8.98 -11.76 10.02
CA GLN A 83 8.92 -12.90 10.94
C GLN A 83 8.21 -14.09 10.29
N LEU A 84 7.12 -13.88 9.55
CA LEU A 84 6.44 -14.94 8.79
C LEU A 84 7.32 -15.56 7.70
N ALA A 85 8.23 -14.78 7.10
CA ALA A 85 9.16 -15.26 6.09
C ALA A 85 10.41 -15.95 6.67
N GLN A 86 10.65 -15.81 7.98
CA GLN A 86 11.91 -16.28 8.61
C GLN A 86 12.02 -17.80 8.59
N GLY A 87 13.19 -18.28 8.16
CA GLY A 87 13.47 -19.73 8.12
C GLY A 87 12.89 -20.45 6.90
N ASN A 88 12.16 -19.75 6.02
CA ASN A 88 11.52 -20.30 4.84
C ASN A 88 12.08 -19.67 3.56
N ASN A 89 11.95 -20.36 2.43
CA ASN A 89 12.31 -19.81 1.12
C ASN A 89 11.21 -18.86 0.62
N CYS A 90 11.27 -17.60 1.09
CA CYS A 90 10.20 -16.62 0.87
C CYS A 90 10.72 -15.28 0.37
N TYR A 91 9.96 -14.68 -0.54
CA TYR A 91 10.04 -13.25 -0.85
C TYR A 91 8.88 -12.50 -0.19
N ALA A 92 9.21 -11.50 0.62
CA ALA A 92 8.24 -10.70 1.34
C ALA A 92 8.07 -9.33 0.68
N TYR A 93 6.84 -9.01 0.29
CA TYR A 93 6.47 -7.77 -0.39
C TYR A 93 5.53 -6.95 0.49
N GLY A 94 5.83 -5.67 0.65
CA GLY A 94 5.01 -4.78 1.48
C GLY A 94 4.70 -3.46 0.81
N VAL A 95 3.54 -2.87 1.12
CA VAL A 95 3.24 -1.47 0.79
C VAL A 95 3.02 -0.71 2.09
N GLU A 96 3.57 0.49 2.21
CA GLU A 96 3.42 1.34 3.39
C GLU A 96 3.24 2.80 3.01
N LEU A 97 2.27 3.44 3.66
CA LEU A 97 1.89 4.83 3.40
C LEU A 97 2.84 5.84 4.05
N ASP A 98 3.36 5.52 5.23
CA ASP A 98 4.28 6.38 5.99
C ASP A 98 5.73 6.16 5.51
N GLU A 99 6.40 7.25 5.14
CA GLU A 99 7.74 7.23 4.56
C GLU A 99 8.77 6.60 5.50
N SER A 100 8.78 7.02 6.75
CA SER A 100 9.75 6.52 7.73
C SER A 100 9.59 5.01 7.98
N ARG A 101 8.34 4.51 8.02
CA ARG A 101 8.08 3.07 8.16
C ARG A 101 8.41 2.31 6.88
N ALA A 102 8.15 2.89 5.72
CA ALA A 102 8.51 2.29 4.44
C ALA A 102 10.02 2.12 4.30
N GLU A 103 10.82 3.13 4.68
CA GLU A 103 12.29 3.05 4.73
C GLU A 103 12.77 1.95 5.69
N GLU A 104 12.16 1.87 6.87
CA GLU A 104 12.48 0.81 7.84
C GLU A 104 12.11 -0.58 7.29
N ALA A 105 10.96 -0.71 6.61
CA ALA A 105 10.51 -1.94 5.98
C ALA A 105 11.43 -2.40 4.84
N GLN A 106 11.99 -1.47 4.04
CA GLN A 106 12.94 -1.77 2.97
C GLN A 106 14.19 -2.51 3.47
N THR A 107 14.59 -2.30 4.72
CA THR A 107 15.73 -3.01 5.31
C THR A 107 15.41 -4.47 5.69
N ARG A 108 14.13 -4.85 5.73
CA ARG A 108 13.64 -6.15 6.25
C ARG A 108 12.97 -7.00 5.20
N LEU A 109 12.28 -6.38 4.27
CA LEU A 109 11.49 -7.07 3.25
C LEU A 109 12.25 -7.14 1.92
N HIS A 110 11.84 -8.08 1.07
CA HIS A 110 12.43 -8.24 -0.26
C HIS A 110 12.15 -7.00 -1.13
N ARG A 111 10.92 -6.47 -1.07
CA ARG A 111 10.52 -5.27 -1.81
C ARG A 111 9.41 -4.51 -1.09
N VAL A 112 9.52 -3.18 -1.08
CA VAL A 112 8.54 -2.29 -0.44
C VAL A 112 8.11 -1.21 -1.41
N GLY A 113 6.79 -1.08 -1.61
CA GLY A 113 6.17 0.04 -2.31
C GLY A 113 5.86 1.17 -1.32
N PHE A 114 6.21 2.40 -1.67
CA PHE A 114 5.90 3.57 -0.86
C PHE A 114 4.66 4.28 -1.38
N GLY A 115 3.78 4.70 -0.47
CA GLY A 115 2.54 5.39 -0.74
C GLY A 115 1.29 4.57 -0.42
N SER A 116 0.13 5.02 -0.89
CA SER A 116 -1.12 4.32 -0.68
C SER A 116 -1.19 3.03 -1.49
N PHE A 117 -1.57 1.92 -0.83
CA PHE A 117 -1.83 0.66 -1.51
C PHE A 117 -2.86 0.81 -2.64
N PHE A 118 -3.89 1.62 -2.44
CA PHE A 118 -4.98 1.80 -3.38
C PHE A 118 -4.58 2.44 -4.72
N PHE A 119 -3.40 3.05 -4.78
CA PHE A 119 -2.80 3.62 -5.99
C PHE A 119 -1.52 2.89 -6.43
N SER A 120 -1.20 1.78 -5.78
CA SER A 120 -0.07 0.93 -6.11
C SER A 120 -0.40 0.00 -7.29
N GLN A 121 0.64 -0.40 -8.01
CA GLN A 121 0.53 -1.38 -9.10
C GLN A 121 1.20 -2.68 -8.66
N VAL A 122 0.38 -3.69 -8.38
CA VAL A 122 0.83 -4.99 -7.88
C VAL A 122 0.26 -6.10 -8.76
N SER A 123 1.07 -7.10 -9.09
CA SER A 123 0.65 -8.26 -9.87
C SER A 123 -0.54 -8.98 -9.21
N HIS A 124 -1.52 -9.37 -10.02
CA HIS A 124 -2.64 -10.20 -9.58
C HIS A 124 -2.22 -11.67 -9.48
N GLU A 125 -2.83 -12.41 -8.54
CA GLU A 125 -2.64 -13.85 -8.34
C GLU A 125 -1.16 -14.28 -8.23
N ALA A 126 -0.30 -13.40 -7.70
CA ALA A 126 1.14 -13.57 -7.63
C ALA A 126 1.67 -13.88 -6.23
N PHE A 127 0.79 -13.98 -5.24
CA PHE A 127 1.17 -14.20 -3.85
C PHE A 127 0.51 -15.45 -3.26
N HIS A 128 1.30 -16.22 -2.52
CA HIS A 128 0.88 -17.44 -1.84
C HIS A 128 0.22 -17.16 -0.50
N LEU A 129 0.62 -16.06 0.15
CA LEU A 129 0.09 -15.62 1.43
C LEU A 129 -0.17 -14.12 1.41
N LEU A 130 -1.36 -13.74 1.84
CA LEU A 130 -1.77 -12.37 2.11
C LEU A 130 -1.90 -12.19 3.62
N PHE A 131 -0.97 -11.43 4.21
CA PHE A 131 -1.05 -11.01 5.61
C PHE A 131 -1.67 -9.60 5.65
N LEU A 132 -2.84 -9.48 6.25
CA LEU A 132 -3.63 -8.26 6.24
C LEU A 132 -3.97 -7.82 7.66
N ASN A 133 -3.26 -6.82 8.18
CA ASN A 133 -3.57 -6.11 9.42
C ASN A 133 -3.81 -4.63 9.11
N PRO A 134 -4.99 -4.28 8.56
CA PRO A 134 -5.26 -2.93 8.08
C PRO A 134 -5.43 -1.94 9.23
N PRO A 135 -5.23 -0.64 8.97
CA PRO A 135 -5.51 0.41 9.95
C PRO A 135 -7.00 0.43 10.29
N TYR A 136 -7.33 0.51 11.60
CA TYR A 136 -8.72 0.50 12.10
C TYR A 136 -9.35 1.90 12.07
N LEU A 137 -9.34 2.53 10.90
CA LEU A 137 -9.85 3.89 10.69
C LEU A 137 -11.15 3.90 9.90
N SER A 138 -11.99 4.89 10.19
CA SER A 138 -13.17 5.20 9.37
C SER A 138 -12.82 6.34 8.42
N VAL A 139 -13.11 6.20 7.14
CA VAL A 139 -12.94 7.24 6.13
C VAL A 139 -14.31 7.61 5.57
N LEU A 140 -14.52 8.89 5.34
CA LEU A 140 -15.66 9.37 4.57
C LEU A 140 -15.34 9.15 3.08
N ASN A 141 -16.20 8.44 2.37
CA ASN A 141 -16.14 8.34 0.92
C ASN A 141 -16.56 9.68 0.29
N GLU A 142 -16.21 9.90 -0.97
CA GLU A 142 -16.63 11.07 -1.75
C GLU A 142 -18.13 11.30 -1.72
N SER A 143 -18.93 10.23 -1.52
CA SER A 143 -20.40 10.29 -1.33
C SER A 143 -20.85 10.58 0.10
N GLY A 144 -19.95 10.92 1.04
CA GLY A 144 -20.27 11.20 2.44
C GLY A 144 -20.58 9.97 3.31
N ASN A 145 -20.54 8.76 2.77
CA ASN A 145 -20.75 7.53 3.51
C ASN A 145 -19.48 7.09 4.24
N LYS A 146 -19.61 6.64 5.49
CA LYS A 146 -18.50 6.08 6.25
C LYS A 146 -18.12 4.72 5.68
N SER A 147 -17.02 4.67 4.92
CA SER A 147 -16.35 3.44 4.52
C SER A 147 -15.27 3.09 5.55
N ARG A 148 -15.07 1.79 5.77
CA ARG A 148 -14.06 1.31 6.70
C ARG A 148 -12.89 0.72 5.95
N HIS A 149 -11.69 1.09 6.38
CA HIS A 149 -10.45 0.62 5.78
C HIS A 149 -10.34 -0.91 5.82
N GLU A 150 -10.76 -1.56 6.89
CA GLU A 150 -10.66 -3.01 7.05
C GLU A 150 -11.33 -3.76 5.89
N LYS A 151 -12.58 -3.39 5.57
CA LYS A 151 -13.33 -4.01 4.45
C LYS A 151 -12.70 -3.66 3.10
N ARG A 152 -12.32 -2.39 2.91
CA ARG A 152 -11.74 -1.92 1.65
C ARG A 152 -10.41 -2.62 1.35
N PHE A 153 -9.52 -2.71 2.33
CA PHE A 153 -8.26 -3.44 2.17
C PHE A 153 -8.50 -4.91 1.84
N LEU A 154 -9.45 -5.58 2.50
CA LEU A 154 -9.79 -6.98 2.21
C LEU A 154 -10.23 -7.15 0.75
N ILE A 155 -11.18 -6.34 0.28
CA ILE A 155 -11.72 -6.45 -1.08
C ILE A 155 -10.65 -6.16 -2.12
N GLU A 156 -9.90 -5.06 -1.96
CA GLU A 156 -8.94 -4.60 -2.97
C GLU A 156 -7.67 -5.44 -3.01
N SER A 157 -7.26 -6.07 -1.89
CA SER A 157 -6.09 -6.93 -1.86
C SER A 157 -6.34 -8.37 -2.30
N LEU A 158 -7.60 -8.80 -2.36
CA LEU A 158 -7.97 -10.18 -2.65
C LEU A 158 -7.48 -10.64 -4.04
N CYS A 159 -7.51 -9.75 -5.04
CA CYS A 159 -7.08 -10.09 -6.40
C CYS A 159 -5.58 -10.43 -6.51
N HIS A 160 -4.75 -10.04 -5.54
CA HIS A 160 -3.32 -10.31 -5.55
C HIS A 160 -2.97 -11.70 -5.01
N LEU A 161 -3.80 -12.28 -4.12
CA LEU A 161 -3.64 -13.61 -3.60
C LEU A 161 -3.98 -14.64 -4.68
N MET A 162 -3.16 -15.67 -4.89
CA MET A 162 -3.48 -16.75 -5.82
C MET A 162 -4.64 -17.63 -5.30
N TYR A 163 -5.28 -18.39 -6.17
CA TYR A 163 -6.23 -19.42 -5.76
C TYR A 163 -5.51 -20.53 -4.98
N GLY A 164 -6.09 -20.97 -3.86
CA GLY A 164 -5.46 -21.86 -2.89
C GLY A 164 -4.46 -21.15 -1.97
N GLY A 165 -4.17 -19.86 -2.20
CA GLY A 165 -3.31 -19.06 -1.33
C GLY A 165 -3.98 -18.73 -0.01
N LEU A 166 -3.17 -18.54 1.04
CA LEU A 166 -3.64 -18.30 2.41
C LEU A 166 -3.86 -16.83 2.68
N LEU A 167 -5.06 -16.49 3.16
CA LEU A 167 -5.33 -15.22 3.85
C LEU A 167 -5.05 -15.36 5.33
N VAL A 168 -4.35 -14.38 5.92
CA VAL A 168 -4.25 -14.14 7.36
C VAL A 168 -4.75 -12.73 7.62
N TYR A 169 -5.99 -12.60 8.08
CA TYR A 169 -6.66 -11.32 8.27
C TYR A 169 -6.83 -11.01 9.76
N VAL A 170 -6.12 -9.98 10.21
CA VAL A 170 -6.08 -9.55 11.62
C VAL A 170 -6.98 -8.34 11.81
N ILE A 171 -8.03 -8.49 12.61
CA ILE A 171 -8.97 -7.42 12.95
C ILE A 171 -9.47 -7.58 14.39
N PRO A 172 -10.01 -6.53 15.02
CA PRO A 172 -10.79 -6.70 16.26
C PRO A 172 -12.06 -7.52 16.00
N TYR A 173 -12.42 -8.43 16.92
CA TYR A 173 -13.56 -9.35 16.72
C TYR A 173 -14.87 -8.63 16.36
N TYR A 174 -15.12 -7.46 16.96
CA TYR A 174 -16.32 -6.65 16.70
C TYR A 174 -16.32 -5.97 15.31
N ARG A 175 -15.26 -6.15 14.52
CA ARG A 175 -15.16 -5.74 13.11
C ARG A 175 -15.56 -6.84 12.13
N LEU A 176 -15.83 -8.01 12.61
CA LEU A 176 -16.35 -9.13 11.80
C LEU A 176 -17.83 -8.87 11.46
N THR A 177 -18.08 -7.78 10.70
CA THR A 177 -19.42 -7.36 10.31
C THR A 177 -20.01 -8.31 9.27
N PRO A 178 -21.37 -8.39 9.12
CA PRO A 178 -22.01 -9.26 8.14
C PRO A 178 -21.45 -9.09 6.71
N ASP A 179 -21.13 -7.86 6.33
CA ASP A 179 -20.51 -7.55 5.04
C ASP A 179 -19.12 -8.17 4.87
N ILE A 180 -18.29 -8.16 5.94
CA ILE A 180 -16.97 -8.78 5.92
C ILE A 180 -17.11 -10.30 5.93
N CYS A 181 -18.03 -10.84 6.75
CA CYS A 181 -18.34 -12.27 6.78
C CYS A 181 -18.75 -12.76 5.39
N ARG A 182 -19.59 -12.00 4.68
CA ARG A 182 -20.00 -12.34 3.30
C ARG A 182 -18.80 -12.41 2.36
N VAL A 183 -17.92 -11.40 2.37
CA VAL A 183 -16.71 -11.42 1.53
C VAL A 183 -15.82 -12.61 1.83
N LEU A 184 -15.65 -12.94 3.13
CA LEU A 184 -14.82 -14.07 3.56
C LEU A 184 -15.40 -15.40 3.08
N VAL A 185 -16.68 -15.66 3.37
CA VAL A 185 -17.35 -16.94 3.04
C VAL A 185 -17.45 -17.13 1.52
N ASP A 186 -17.74 -16.08 0.76
CA ASP A 186 -17.86 -16.17 -0.71
C ASP A 186 -16.51 -16.46 -1.39
N ASN A 187 -15.37 -16.04 -0.82
CA ASN A 187 -14.08 -16.10 -1.50
C ASN A 187 -13.06 -17.04 -0.85
N PHE A 188 -13.35 -17.59 0.31
CA PHE A 188 -12.41 -18.46 1.02
C PHE A 188 -13.07 -19.75 1.49
N GLU A 189 -12.28 -20.83 1.52
CA GLU A 189 -12.63 -22.13 2.10
C GLU A 189 -11.73 -22.44 3.27
N GLY A 190 -12.13 -23.41 4.10
CA GLY A 190 -11.38 -23.79 5.30
C GLY A 190 -11.22 -22.61 6.29
N LEU A 191 -12.19 -21.67 6.29
CA LEU A 191 -12.15 -20.51 7.17
C LEU A 191 -12.16 -20.91 8.64
N THR A 192 -11.22 -20.33 9.38
CA THR A 192 -11.14 -20.46 10.85
C THR A 192 -10.90 -19.11 11.46
N VAL A 193 -11.29 -18.96 12.71
CA VAL A 193 -11.11 -17.73 13.48
C VAL A 193 -10.35 -18.08 14.74
N TRP A 194 -9.25 -17.37 14.98
CA TRP A 194 -8.39 -17.58 16.13
C TRP A 194 -8.30 -16.31 16.95
N ARG A 195 -8.49 -16.41 18.23
CA ARG A 195 -8.34 -15.31 19.17
C ARG A 195 -6.87 -15.17 19.55
N PHE A 196 -6.35 -13.96 19.53
CA PHE A 196 -5.00 -13.68 20.03
C PHE A 196 -4.84 -14.13 21.48
N THR A 197 -3.60 -14.32 21.92
CA THR A 197 -3.28 -14.69 23.31
C THR A 197 -3.99 -13.76 24.30
N ASP A 198 -4.34 -14.27 25.47
CA ASP A 198 -5.19 -13.59 26.46
C ASP A 198 -4.67 -12.20 26.85
N SER A 199 -3.34 -12.04 26.92
CA SER A 199 -2.69 -10.76 27.22
C SER A 199 -2.98 -9.72 26.14
N GLU A 200 -2.88 -10.07 24.87
CA GLU A 200 -3.10 -9.16 23.74
C GLU A 200 -4.59 -9.01 23.42
N PHE A 201 -5.37 -10.09 23.54
CA PHE A 201 -6.82 -10.02 23.32
C PHE A 201 -7.52 -9.10 24.32
N LYS A 202 -7.10 -9.10 25.59
CA LYS A 202 -7.65 -8.17 26.59
C LYS A 202 -7.40 -6.72 26.23
N LYS A 203 -6.25 -6.40 25.61
CA LYS A 203 -5.87 -5.03 25.21
C LYS A 203 -6.55 -4.60 23.91
N PHE A 204 -6.46 -5.41 22.88
CA PHE A 204 -6.76 -5.02 21.49
C PHE A 204 -7.95 -5.72 20.86
N LYS A 205 -8.47 -6.77 21.50
CA LYS A 205 -9.63 -7.54 21.02
C LYS A 205 -9.42 -8.14 19.62
N GLN A 206 -8.15 -8.42 19.25
CA GLN A 206 -7.78 -8.90 17.93
C GLN A 206 -8.03 -10.39 17.74
N ILE A 207 -8.45 -10.73 16.54
CA ILE A 207 -8.59 -12.09 16.04
C ILE A 207 -7.82 -12.22 14.72
N ALA A 208 -7.38 -13.42 14.39
CA ALA A 208 -6.88 -13.79 13.08
C ALA A 208 -7.92 -14.65 12.36
N VAL A 209 -8.45 -14.19 11.25
CA VAL A 209 -9.27 -15.00 10.34
C VAL A 209 -8.36 -15.59 9.29
N MET A 210 -8.34 -16.92 9.16
CA MET A 210 -7.47 -17.63 8.23
C MET A 210 -8.32 -18.51 7.31
N GLY A 211 -7.92 -18.56 6.02
CA GLY A 211 -8.63 -19.37 5.03
C GLY A 211 -7.93 -19.38 3.69
N LEU A 212 -8.18 -20.40 2.89
CA LEU A 212 -7.59 -20.56 1.55
C LEU A 212 -8.50 -19.93 0.49
N ARG A 213 -7.93 -19.16 -0.43
CA ARG A 213 -8.69 -18.50 -1.49
C ARG A 213 -9.29 -19.54 -2.44
N LYS A 214 -10.61 -19.52 -2.58
CA LYS A 214 -11.39 -20.31 -3.57
C LYS A 214 -11.93 -19.42 -4.69
N ARG A 215 -12.43 -20.04 -5.75
CA ARG A 215 -13.28 -19.33 -6.71
C ARG A 215 -14.59 -18.97 -6.02
N ARG A 216 -15.09 -17.77 -6.26
CA ARG A 216 -16.33 -17.31 -5.64
C ARG A 216 -17.46 -18.31 -5.93
N ALA A 217 -18.21 -18.63 -4.87
CA ALA A 217 -19.36 -19.52 -5.00
C ALA A 217 -20.51 -18.82 -5.75
N ASP A 218 -21.17 -19.56 -6.65
CA ASP A 218 -22.34 -19.06 -7.38
C ASP A 218 -23.59 -18.99 -6.48
N VAL A 219 -23.63 -19.80 -5.42
CA VAL A 219 -24.71 -19.82 -4.45
C VAL A 219 -24.23 -19.19 -3.15
N PRO A 220 -25.02 -18.26 -2.55
CA PRO A 220 -24.65 -17.64 -1.27
C PRO A 220 -24.53 -18.70 -0.15
N GLU A 221 -23.39 -18.74 0.50
CA GLU A 221 -23.15 -19.59 1.65
C GLU A 221 -23.62 -18.91 2.95
N ASP A 222 -23.91 -19.72 3.99
CA ASP A 222 -24.31 -19.20 5.30
C ASP A 222 -23.16 -18.47 6.01
N THR A 223 -23.43 -17.27 6.51
CA THR A 223 -22.47 -16.44 7.25
C THR A 223 -22.70 -16.46 8.76
N LEU A 224 -23.82 -16.98 9.23
CA LEU A 224 -24.24 -16.90 10.64
C LEU A 224 -23.23 -17.55 11.59
N TRP A 225 -22.59 -18.63 11.15
CA TRP A 225 -21.58 -19.31 11.95
C TRP A 225 -20.36 -18.43 12.25
N LEU A 226 -20.03 -17.48 11.34
CA LEU A 226 -18.93 -16.55 11.49
C LEU A 226 -19.38 -15.31 12.29
N GLU A 227 -20.60 -14.83 12.04
CA GLU A 227 -21.18 -13.67 12.69
C GLU A 227 -21.38 -13.89 14.21
N LYS A 228 -21.62 -15.13 14.66
CA LYS A 228 -21.79 -15.46 16.09
C LYS A 228 -20.60 -15.01 16.95
N TYR A 229 -19.39 -14.96 16.38
CA TYR A 229 -18.18 -14.55 17.11
C TYR A 229 -18.17 -13.06 17.49
N THR A 230 -19.01 -12.24 16.87
CA THR A 230 -19.20 -10.86 17.30
C THR A 230 -20.03 -10.75 18.57
N VAL A 231 -20.92 -11.72 18.80
CA VAL A 231 -21.80 -11.79 19.97
C VAL A 231 -21.12 -12.52 21.13
N ASP A 232 -20.46 -13.63 20.84
CA ASP A 232 -19.75 -14.45 21.83
C ASP A 232 -18.27 -14.61 21.45
N PRO A 233 -17.43 -13.62 21.79
CA PRO A 233 -16.01 -13.69 21.52
C PRO A 233 -15.27 -14.73 22.40
N ALA A 234 -15.88 -15.23 23.49
CA ALA A 234 -15.30 -16.25 24.32
C ALA A 234 -15.32 -17.64 23.64
N ALA A 235 -16.24 -17.86 22.72
CA ALA A 235 -16.30 -19.08 21.92
C ALA A 235 -15.20 -19.15 20.83
N ILE A 236 -14.42 -18.10 20.62
CA ILE A 236 -13.33 -18.12 19.64
C ILE A 236 -12.12 -18.87 20.24
N PRO A 237 -11.64 -19.97 19.61
CA PRO A 237 -10.48 -20.70 20.08
C PRO A 237 -9.24 -19.82 20.13
N SER A 238 -8.36 -20.08 21.08
CA SER A 238 -7.11 -19.34 21.22
C SER A 238 -6.13 -19.70 20.09
N LEU A 239 -5.35 -18.72 19.65
CA LEU A 239 -4.28 -18.95 18.68
C LEU A 239 -3.21 -19.94 19.21
N THR A 240 -3.12 -20.13 20.53
CA THR A 240 -2.26 -21.15 21.14
C THR A 240 -2.65 -22.57 20.78
N GLU A 241 -3.91 -22.77 20.40
CA GLU A 241 -4.50 -24.07 20.04
C GLU A 241 -4.38 -24.38 18.54
N ILE A 242 -3.81 -23.47 17.74
CA ILE A 242 -3.68 -23.67 16.29
C ILE A 242 -2.85 -24.95 16.02
N PRO A 243 -3.36 -25.88 15.21
CA PRO A 243 -2.61 -27.07 14.83
C PRO A 243 -1.38 -26.71 13.97
N GLU A 244 -0.32 -27.47 14.09
CA GLU A 244 0.84 -27.32 13.23
C GLU A 244 0.49 -27.69 11.78
N ASN A 245 1.02 -26.89 10.83
CA ASN A 245 0.88 -27.14 9.40
C ASN A 245 -0.58 -27.30 8.91
N GLN A 246 -1.53 -26.62 9.55
CA GLN A 246 -2.96 -26.68 9.21
C GLN A 246 -3.24 -26.09 7.80
N TYR A 247 -2.47 -25.08 7.39
CA TYR A 247 -2.68 -24.34 6.15
C TYR A 247 -1.53 -24.57 5.18
N PRO A 248 -1.65 -25.54 4.25
CA PRO A 248 -0.64 -25.77 3.24
C PRO A 248 -0.65 -24.63 2.20
N LEU A 249 0.51 -24.05 1.95
CA LEU A 249 0.67 -23.12 0.84
C LEU A 249 0.88 -23.89 -0.48
N PRO A 250 0.34 -23.38 -1.60
CA PRO A 250 0.52 -24.02 -2.91
C PRO A 250 2.00 -24.10 -3.32
N ALA A 251 2.40 -25.24 -3.89
CA ALA A 251 3.77 -25.48 -4.40
C ALA A 251 3.98 -24.95 -5.83
N GLN A 252 3.09 -24.10 -6.34
CA GLN A 252 3.23 -23.51 -7.67
C GLN A 252 4.19 -22.32 -7.62
N PRO A 253 5.26 -22.29 -8.43
CA PRO A 253 6.15 -21.13 -8.51
C PRO A 253 5.42 -19.95 -9.16
N LEU A 254 5.53 -18.77 -8.57
CA LEU A 254 4.90 -17.53 -9.03
C LEU A 254 5.93 -16.43 -9.21
N GLU A 255 5.77 -15.66 -10.29
CA GLU A 255 6.56 -14.47 -10.57
C GLU A 255 5.77 -13.20 -10.27
N VAL A 256 6.34 -12.30 -9.47
CA VAL A 256 5.80 -10.97 -9.25
C VAL A 256 6.35 -10.02 -10.32
N LYS A 257 5.65 -9.90 -11.45
CA LYS A 257 6.09 -9.10 -12.61
C LYS A 257 6.07 -7.60 -12.34
N THR A 258 5.03 -7.14 -11.63
CA THR A 258 4.84 -5.73 -11.31
C THR A 258 4.65 -5.56 -9.82
N PHE A 259 5.47 -4.71 -9.22
CA PHE A 259 5.30 -4.28 -7.83
C PHE A 259 5.82 -2.86 -7.70
N LYS A 260 4.91 -1.88 -7.69
CA LYS A 260 5.24 -0.45 -7.64
C LYS A 260 4.32 0.24 -6.65
N GLY A 261 4.89 0.99 -5.72
CA GLY A 261 4.12 1.90 -4.86
C GLY A 261 3.57 3.10 -5.64
N GLU A 262 2.69 3.85 -5.01
CA GLU A 262 2.18 5.12 -5.55
C GLU A 262 3.30 6.13 -5.82
N ARG A 263 4.26 6.19 -4.92
CA ARG A 263 5.40 7.10 -5.01
C ARG A 263 6.63 6.38 -5.53
N PHE A 264 7.42 7.08 -6.33
CA PHE A 264 8.67 6.57 -6.84
C PHE A 264 9.73 6.52 -5.73
N ASN A 265 10.42 5.38 -5.63
CA ASN A 265 11.70 5.32 -4.95
C ASN A 265 12.79 5.73 -5.97
N GLU A 266 13.43 6.87 -5.75
CA GLU A 266 14.45 7.42 -6.66
C GLU A 266 15.62 6.43 -6.87
N LYS A 267 16.06 5.74 -5.82
CA LYS A 267 17.14 4.75 -5.88
C LYS A 267 16.76 3.52 -6.70
N GLU A 268 15.52 3.04 -6.53
CA GLU A 268 15.00 1.90 -7.30
C GLU A 268 14.85 2.28 -8.78
N LEU A 269 14.34 3.47 -9.07
CA LEU A 269 14.23 3.99 -10.42
C LEU A 269 15.61 4.09 -11.09
N GLU A 270 16.61 4.61 -10.38
CA GLU A 270 17.98 4.70 -10.88
C GLU A 270 18.57 3.31 -11.20
N GLN A 271 18.37 2.33 -10.32
CA GLN A 271 18.81 0.95 -10.55
C GLN A 271 18.12 0.32 -11.77
N GLN A 272 16.80 0.49 -11.89
CA GLN A 272 16.03 -0.03 -13.01
C GLN A 272 16.45 0.63 -14.33
N LEU A 273 16.70 1.93 -14.33
CA LEU A 273 17.19 2.64 -15.51
C LEU A 273 18.59 2.14 -15.94
N ARG A 274 19.48 1.92 -14.98
CA ARG A 274 20.83 1.39 -15.26
C ARG A 274 20.81 -0.04 -15.84
N SER A 275 19.84 -0.87 -15.45
CA SER A 275 19.67 -2.23 -15.92
C SER A 275 18.79 -2.36 -17.18
N CYS A 276 18.19 -1.26 -17.67
CA CYS A 276 17.26 -1.28 -18.78
C CYS A 276 18.00 -1.16 -20.13
N ASP A 277 17.92 -2.23 -20.96
CA ASP A 277 18.51 -2.23 -22.31
C ASP A 277 17.98 -1.12 -23.21
N SER A 278 16.68 -0.80 -23.10
CA SER A 278 16.09 0.31 -23.86
C SER A 278 16.66 1.65 -23.46
N PHE A 279 17.01 1.82 -22.19
CA PHE A 279 17.68 3.03 -21.71
C PHE A 279 19.13 3.09 -22.21
N ALA A 280 19.86 1.99 -22.16
CA ALA A 280 21.21 1.89 -22.70
C ALA A 280 21.23 2.20 -24.22
N GLN A 281 20.25 1.67 -24.99
CA GLN A 281 20.10 1.98 -26.41
C GLN A 281 19.76 3.44 -26.68
N LEU A 282 18.90 4.06 -25.85
CA LEU A 282 18.57 5.47 -25.96
C LEU A 282 19.80 6.34 -25.71
N MET A 283 20.62 5.99 -24.72
CA MET A 283 21.87 6.65 -24.40
C MET A 283 22.87 6.52 -25.54
N ALA A 284 23.05 5.32 -26.09
CA ALA A 284 23.94 5.09 -27.24
C ALA A 284 23.49 5.87 -28.49
N ARG A 285 22.19 5.97 -28.76
CA ARG A 285 21.66 6.80 -29.85
C ARG A 285 21.94 8.29 -29.66
N SER A 286 21.83 8.80 -28.43
CA SER A 286 22.12 10.21 -28.14
C SER A 286 23.61 10.55 -28.31
N GLU A 287 24.51 9.57 -28.16
CA GLU A 287 25.94 9.73 -28.44
C GLU A 287 26.27 9.71 -29.91
N LEU A 288 25.51 8.96 -30.72
CA LEU A 288 25.72 8.85 -32.16
C LEU A 288 25.21 10.09 -32.95
N ASP A 289 24.23 10.83 -32.40
CA ASP A 289 23.63 12.00 -33.06
C ASP A 289 24.39 13.32 -32.74
N LYS A 290 25.71 13.27 -32.83
CA LYS A 290 26.58 14.47 -32.65
C LYS A 290 26.59 15.44 -33.83
N GLY A 291 25.76 15.17 -34.81
CA GLY A 291 25.53 16.08 -35.97
C GLY A 291 24.65 17.28 -35.59
N THR A 292 25.21 18.25 -34.89
CA THR A 292 24.49 19.42 -34.41
C THR A 292 24.03 20.32 -35.56
N LYS A 293 22.80 20.14 -35.99
CA LYS A 293 22.09 21.18 -36.77
C LYS A 293 21.69 22.29 -35.79
N ARG A 294 22.58 23.28 -35.61
CA ARG A 294 22.27 24.47 -34.81
C ARG A 294 21.32 25.36 -35.59
N PRO A 295 20.25 25.86 -35.00
CA PRO A 295 19.42 26.89 -35.64
C PRO A 295 20.27 28.13 -35.89
N LEU A 296 19.98 28.82 -36.99
CA LEU A 296 20.73 30.04 -37.42
C LEU A 296 20.58 31.19 -36.42
N LEU A 297 19.49 31.24 -35.69
CA LEU A 297 19.20 32.20 -34.63
C LEU A 297 18.94 31.50 -33.29
N PRO A 298 19.25 32.18 -32.19
CA PRO A 298 18.88 31.65 -30.86
C PRO A 298 17.37 31.39 -30.78
N LEU A 299 17.00 30.21 -30.24
CA LEU A 299 15.60 29.87 -30.04
C LEU A 299 14.98 30.73 -28.94
N SER A 300 13.73 31.16 -29.15
CA SER A 300 12.95 31.78 -28.09
C SER A 300 12.57 30.73 -27.02
N ILE A 301 12.26 31.19 -25.81
CA ILE A 301 11.83 30.31 -24.70
C ILE A 301 10.65 29.46 -25.11
N SER A 302 9.67 30.02 -25.84
CA SER A 302 8.53 29.29 -26.34
C SER A 302 8.89 28.19 -27.34
N GLN A 303 9.85 28.45 -28.23
CA GLN A 303 10.35 27.45 -29.18
C GLN A 303 11.12 26.33 -28.49
N ILE A 304 11.94 26.65 -27.48
CA ILE A 304 12.61 25.65 -26.63
C ILE A 304 11.58 24.78 -25.91
N GLY A 305 10.54 25.41 -25.35
CA GLY A 305 9.45 24.71 -24.69
C GLY A 305 8.70 23.74 -25.63
N LEU A 306 8.39 24.17 -26.85
CA LEU A 306 7.74 23.31 -27.86
C LEU A 306 8.62 22.13 -28.28
N ILE A 307 9.91 22.38 -28.53
CA ILE A 307 10.88 21.34 -28.90
C ILE A 307 11.01 20.32 -27.74
N GLY A 308 11.13 20.81 -26.52
CA GLY A 308 11.20 19.96 -25.34
C GLY A 308 9.91 19.16 -25.12
N GLY A 309 8.75 19.81 -25.23
CA GLY A 309 7.44 19.17 -25.06
C GLY A 309 7.10 18.17 -26.17
N SER A 310 7.61 18.35 -27.39
CA SER A 310 7.46 17.40 -28.50
C SER A 310 8.29 16.13 -28.33
N GLY A 311 9.23 16.11 -27.40
CA GLY A 311 10.15 15.01 -27.18
C GLY A 311 11.42 15.04 -28.04
N MET A 312 11.62 16.07 -28.86
CA MET A 312 12.80 16.17 -29.74
C MET A 312 14.12 16.31 -28.97
N ILE A 313 14.09 16.80 -27.73
CA ILE A 313 15.25 16.89 -26.84
C ILE A 313 15.23 15.83 -25.74
N ASN A 314 14.42 14.79 -25.88
CA ASN A 314 14.44 13.68 -24.93
C ASN A 314 15.77 12.94 -25.01
N GLY A 315 16.36 12.63 -23.88
CA GLY A 315 17.59 11.88 -23.77
C GLY A 315 18.64 12.56 -22.89
N LEU A 316 19.87 12.10 -23.01
CA LEU A 316 21.00 12.63 -22.28
C LEU A 316 21.49 13.96 -22.86
N ILE A 317 21.51 14.99 -22.02
CA ILE A 317 22.15 16.26 -22.31
C ILE A 317 23.54 16.27 -21.66
N GLN A 318 24.58 16.31 -22.48
CA GLN A 318 25.95 16.42 -22.02
C GLN A 318 26.29 17.89 -21.85
N CYS A 319 26.51 18.33 -20.62
CA CYS A 319 26.99 19.62 -20.21
C CYS A 319 27.83 19.44 -18.93
N ASP A 320 28.27 20.51 -18.32
CA ASP A 320 29.04 20.45 -17.05
C ASP A 320 28.34 19.66 -15.94
N ALA A 321 27.00 19.61 -15.98
CA ALA A 321 26.17 18.77 -15.14
C ALA A 321 25.28 17.85 -16.02
N PRO A 322 25.79 16.69 -16.47
CA PRO A 322 25.04 15.81 -17.37
C PRO A 322 23.72 15.35 -16.75
N HIS A 323 22.66 15.42 -17.55
CA HIS A 323 21.31 15.07 -17.10
C HIS A 323 20.45 14.52 -18.24
N ILE A 324 19.42 13.78 -17.88
CA ILE A 324 18.45 13.24 -18.83
C ILE A 324 17.17 14.03 -18.74
N ILE A 325 16.66 14.44 -19.89
CA ILE A 325 15.38 15.15 -19.99
C ILE A 325 14.35 14.28 -20.70
N LYS A 326 13.12 14.30 -20.18
CA LYS A 326 11.92 13.79 -20.86
C LYS A 326 10.83 14.85 -20.80
N GLY A 327 10.55 15.47 -21.93
CA GLY A 327 9.45 16.41 -22.10
C GLY A 327 8.17 15.73 -22.56
N ARG A 328 7.03 16.25 -22.12
CA ARG A 328 5.71 15.90 -22.64
C ARG A 328 4.76 17.08 -22.56
N ILE A 329 3.76 17.10 -23.44
CA ILE A 329 2.67 18.06 -23.42
C ILE A 329 1.42 17.31 -22.96
N ILE A 330 0.72 17.88 -21.99
CA ILE A 330 -0.58 17.40 -21.55
C ILE A 330 -1.65 18.48 -21.78
N LYS A 331 -2.87 18.06 -22.05
CA LYS A 331 -4.02 18.97 -22.06
C LYS A 331 -4.54 19.12 -20.65
N VAL A 332 -4.75 20.37 -20.23
CA VAL A 332 -5.35 20.70 -18.94
C VAL A 332 -6.61 21.50 -19.21
N THR A 333 -7.72 21.02 -18.66
CA THR A 333 -9.00 21.74 -18.70
C THR A 333 -9.12 22.58 -17.43
N ARG A 334 -9.39 23.85 -17.59
CA ARG A 334 -9.76 24.75 -16.51
C ARG A 334 -11.22 25.14 -16.69
N THR A 335 -12.02 24.87 -15.67
CA THR A 335 -13.44 25.21 -15.64
C THR A 335 -13.62 26.44 -14.74
N GLU A 336 -14.18 27.50 -15.27
CA GLU A 336 -14.57 28.70 -14.53
C GLU A 336 -16.09 28.81 -14.62
N CYS A 337 -16.73 29.06 -13.47
CA CYS A 337 -18.18 29.24 -13.40
C CYS A 337 -18.45 30.71 -13.04
N GLU A 338 -19.17 31.42 -13.91
CA GLU A 338 -19.62 32.80 -13.69
C GLU A 338 -21.13 32.82 -13.51
N ASP A 339 -21.58 33.30 -12.36
CA ASP A 339 -23.02 33.49 -12.08
C ASP A 339 -23.53 34.75 -12.77
N ARG A 340 -24.60 34.63 -13.54
CA ARG A 340 -25.28 35.73 -14.21
C ARG A 340 -26.46 36.18 -13.39
N TYR A 341 -26.55 37.49 -13.20
CA TYR A 341 -27.64 38.16 -12.48
C TYR A 341 -28.39 39.09 -13.42
N ALA A 342 -29.72 39.13 -13.27
CA ALA A 342 -30.56 40.12 -13.92
C ALA A 342 -30.31 41.51 -13.35
N SER A 343 -30.76 42.54 -14.07
CA SER A 343 -30.70 43.95 -13.59
C SER A 343 -31.45 44.21 -12.30
N ASN A 344 -32.36 43.33 -11.90
CA ASN A 344 -33.07 43.35 -10.63
C ASN A 344 -32.37 42.57 -9.49
N GLY A 345 -31.17 42.07 -9.72
CA GLY A 345 -30.38 41.32 -8.73
C GLY A 345 -30.70 39.83 -8.59
N ASN A 346 -31.68 39.32 -9.35
CA ASN A 346 -32.02 37.92 -9.31
C ASN A 346 -31.03 37.08 -10.12
N HIS A 347 -30.61 35.93 -9.58
CA HIS A 347 -29.77 34.96 -10.28
C HIS A 347 -30.55 34.37 -11.47
N ILE A 348 -29.97 34.47 -12.68
CA ILE A 348 -30.58 33.99 -13.92
C ILE A 348 -30.07 32.61 -14.29
N GLY A 349 -28.80 32.33 -13.91
CA GLY A 349 -28.11 31.08 -14.23
C GLY A 349 -26.62 31.27 -14.08
N SER A 350 -25.89 30.15 -14.25
CA SER A 350 -24.43 30.13 -14.22
C SER A 350 -23.91 29.73 -15.59
N GLU A 351 -22.91 30.46 -16.07
CA GLU A 351 -22.21 30.13 -17.32
C GLU A 351 -20.90 29.41 -16.98
N ILE A 352 -20.70 28.25 -17.57
CA ILE A 352 -19.51 27.43 -17.36
C ILE A 352 -18.58 27.63 -18.54
N HIS A 353 -17.42 28.22 -18.29
CA HIS A 353 -16.38 28.39 -19.27
C HIS A 353 -15.31 27.31 -19.10
N GLU A 354 -15.19 26.41 -20.07
CA GLU A 354 -14.13 25.43 -20.10
C GLU A 354 -13.01 25.89 -21.03
N THR A 355 -11.83 26.12 -20.47
CA THR A 355 -10.63 26.48 -21.24
C THR A 355 -9.68 25.28 -21.27
N ILE A 356 -9.41 24.76 -22.47
CA ILE A 356 -8.42 23.71 -22.67
C ILE A 356 -7.10 24.36 -23.05
N SER A 357 -6.08 24.14 -22.22
CA SER A 357 -4.72 24.62 -22.46
C SER A 357 -3.71 23.48 -22.51
N ASN A 358 -2.59 23.72 -23.17
CA ASN A 358 -1.47 22.78 -23.19
C ASN A 358 -0.49 23.15 -22.08
N LYS A 359 -0.21 22.17 -21.19
CA LYS A 359 0.82 22.29 -20.17
C LYS A 359 2.03 21.44 -20.54
N MET A 360 3.23 22.04 -20.53
CA MET A 360 4.48 21.33 -20.74
C MET A 360 5.02 20.83 -19.41
N ILE A 361 5.45 19.58 -19.37
CA ILE A 361 6.08 18.96 -18.22
C ILE A 361 7.43 18.42 -18.64
N PHE A 362 8.48 18.79 -17.93
CA PHE A 362 9.83 18.29 -18.14
C PHE A 362 10.25 17.48 -16.91
N ASN A 363 10.54 16.22 -17.12
CA ASN A 363 11.15 15.36 -16.13
C ASN A 363 12.66 15.35 -16.36
N VAL A 364 13.43 15.72 -15.36
CA VAL A 364 14.89 15.84 -15.43
C VAL A 364 15.50 14.90 -14.39
N LEU A 365 16.34 13.99 -14.84
CA LEU A 365 17.15 13.13 -13.98
C LEU A 365 18.59 13.63 -14.01
N THR A 366 19.09 14.09 -12.87
CA THR A 366 20.45 14.57 -12.68
C THR A 366 21.25 13.61 -11.82
N PRO A 367 22.58 13.72 -11.73
CA PRO A 367 23.39 12.94 -10.77
C PRO A 367 22.98 13.16 -9.30
N HIS A 368 22.27 14.26 -9.01
CA HIS A 368 21.81 14.64 -7.67
C HIS A 368 20.34 14.29 -7.40
N GLY A 369 19.64 13.64 -8.36
CA GLY A 369 18.27 13.20 -8.20
C GLY A 369 17.33 13.63 -9.33
N PHE A 370 16.05 13.24 -9.17
CA PHE A 370 14.97 13.51 -10.11
C PHE A 370 14.25 14.82 -9.79
N ARG A 371 13.91 15.59 -10.83
CA ARG A 371 13.11 16.83 -10.72
C ARG A 371 12.06 16.87 -11.81
N ALA A 372 10.84 17.25 -11.46
CA ALA A 372 9.79 17.59 -12.40
C ALA A 372 9.66 19.12 -12.46
N LEU A 373 9.81 19.69 -13.68
CA LEU A 373 9.56 21.08 -13.97
C LEU A 373 8.20 21.19 -14.67
N THR A 374 7.29 21.99 -14.11
CA THR A 374 5.90 22.12 -14.59
C THR A 374 5.50 23.60 -14.74
#